data_c1fd864356a4c430e325e1c2ea55239b
#
_entry.id   c1fd864356a4c430e325e1c2ea55239b
#
_cell.length_a   1.000
_cell.length_b   1.000
_cell.length_c   1.000
_cell.angle_alpha   90.00
_cell.angle_beta   90.00
_cell.angle_gamma   90.00
#
_symmetry.space_group_name_H-M   'P 1'
#
loop_
_entity.id
_entity.type
_entity.pdbx_description
1 polymer ?
#
loop_
_entity_poly.entity_id
_entity_poly.type
_entity_poly.pdbx_seq_one_letter_code
_entity_poly.pdbx_strand_id
1 'polypeptide(L)'
;MRPLTSVLVPPGPAGLTALLDPLRMALRGVGPAITPLPMVSSTISTEYVDRLRAASFPDDPSQPLESDEVAVVLATSGSMGQPKGVLLTAAGLTALDSLVNGANAQWIAALPLHSMGGFNVAVRALASERDPIAVASLGGAQPFTPAVFADAVERASGAQIHVSLVAAQLRRLLADEIGVAALQACALVLIGAGPLAASTRASAQENEVRLVTSYGMTETSGGCVFDGRPLRGVKVENYSESSSTLVISGPMLATGYRLEPKLTKLHFTAAGFITSDHGSVDADGFVTILGRADDVININGVNVSAGAVEQVISDIPEVTAVLVIPIAGPSDETAIVAAVETSLTSTIEAVVKATVQQHLGPAAVPCHVIVQTELPMLPNGKVDREVLSMIATQSGRLPWQL
;
A
#
# COMPACT_ATOMS: atom_id res chain seq x y z
N MET A 1 -31.56 -6.65 -3.33
CA MET A 1 -30.13 -6.42 -3.06
C MET A 1 -29.60 -5.33 -3.97
N ARG A 2 -28.74 -4.50 -3.45
CA ARG A 2 -28.14 -3.36 -4.15
C ARG A 2 -27.28 -3.84 -5.34
N PRO A 3 -27.39 -3.27 -6.55
CA PRO A 3 -26.52 -3.65 -7.66
C PRO A 3 -25.09 -3.13 -7.43
N LEU A 4 -24.11 -3.82 -8.01
CA LEU A 4 -22.72 -3.39 -8.06
C LEU A 4 -22.39 -2.94 -9.48
N THR A 5 -21.89 -1.71 -9.61
CA THR A 5 -21.55 -1.09 -10.90
C THR A 5 -20.08 -0.69 -10.94
N SER A 6 -19.42 -0.92 -12.08
CA SER A 6 -18.07 -0.44 -12.29
C SER A 6 -18.05 1.08 -12.53
N VAL A 7 -17.06 1.74 -11.92
CA VAL A 7 -16.71 3.15 -12.18
C VAL A 7 -15.34 3.16 -12.84
N LEU A 8 -15.29 3.50 -14.13
CA LEU A 8 -14.02 3.64 -14.83
C LEU A 8 -13.32 4.93 -14.40
N VAL A 9 -12.10 4.79 -13.92
CA VAL A 9 -11.27 5.88 -13.39
C VAL A 9 -10.15 6.19 -14.39
N PRO A 10 -10.30 7.23 -15.22
CA PRO A 10 -9.23 7.67 -16.10
C PRO A 10 -8.05 8.24 -15.31
N PRO A 11 -6.82 8.24 -15.89
CA PRO A 11 -5.68 8.90 -15.27
C PRO A 11 -5.87 10.43 -15.20
N GLY A 12 -5.15 11.06 -14.28
CA GLY A 12 -5.21 12.51 -14.05
C GLY A 12 -6.44 12.99 -13.28
N PRO A 13 -6.69 14.31 -13.27
CA PRO A 13 -7.82 14.92 -12.55
C PRO A 13 -9.20 14.40 -12.95
N ALA A 14 -9.35 13.94 -14.20
CA ALA A 14 -10.58 13.32 -14.70
C ALA A 14 -11.00 12.08 -13.91
N GLY A 15 -10.03 11.38 -13.30
CA GLY A 15 -10.31 10.25 -12.42
C GLY A 15 -11.12 10.61 -11.18
N LEU A 16 -10.80 11.74 -10.56
CA LEU A 16 -11.60 12.24 -9.44
C LEU A 16 -13.00 12.65 -9.90
N THR A 17 -13.11 13.39 -11.00
CA THR A 17 -14.41 13.80 -11.56
C THR A 17 -15.30 12.60 -11.82
N ALA A 18 -14.74 11.50 -12.36
CA ALA A 18 -15.51 10.29 -12.64
C ALA A 18 -15.93 9.54 -11.35
N LEU A 19 -15.12 9.60 -10.29
CA LEU A 19 -15.33 8.81 -9.07
C LEU A 19 -16.22 9.51 -8.04
N LEU A 20 -16.11 10.83 -7.86
CA LEU A 20 -16.66 11.53 -6.69
C LEU A 20 -18.19 11.41 -6.55
N ASP A 21 -18.95 11.63 -7.62
CA ASP A 21 -20.42 11.56 -7.54
C ASP A 21 -20.94 10.12 -7.32
N PRO A 22 -20.45 9.10 -8.05
CA PRO A 22 -20.81 7.72 -7.74
C PRO A 22 -20.43 7.32 -6.30
N LEU A 23 -19.26 7.73 -5.82
CA LEU A 23 -18.82 7.45 -4.45
C LEU A 23 -19.71 8.13 -3.42
N ARG A 24 -20.04 9.41 -3.61
CA ARG A 24 -20.94 10.16 -2.73
C ARG A 24 -22.31 9.49 -2.61
N MET A 25 -22.86 9.03 -3.73
CA MET A 25 -24.13 8.29 -3.75
C MET A 25 -24.00 6.94 -3.04
N ALA A 26 -22.92 6.21 -3.31
CA ALA A 26 -22.67 4.90 -2.70
C ALA A 26 -22.54 5.01 -1.17
N LEU A 27 -21.81 5.98 -0.65
CA LEU A 27 -21.65 6.23 0.79
C LEU A 27 -22.96 6.64 1.49
N ARG A 28 -23.85 7.33 0.77
CA ARG A 28 -25.17 7.70 1.28
C ARG A 28 -26.21 6.58 1.22
N GLY A 29 -25.84 5.42 0.68
CA GLY A 29 -26.78 4.30 0.47
C GLY A 29 -27.79 4.55 -0.65
N VAL A 30 -27.55 5.53 -1.52
CA VAL A 30 -28.42 5.89 -2.65
C VAL A 30 -27.80 5.37 -3.95
N GLY A 31 -28.57 4.63 -4.73
CA GLY A 31 -28.08 4.05 -5.98
C GLY A 31 -27.20 2.79 -5.80
N PRO A 32 -26.42 2.39 -6.82
CA PRO A 32 -25.60 1.18 -6.78
C PRO A 32 -24.42 1.30 -5.82
N ALA A 33 -23.94 0.16 -5.33
CA ALA A 33 -22.57 0.06 -4.84
C ALA A 33 -21.60 0.17 -6.02
N ILE A 34 -20.36 0.55 -5.76
CA ILE A 34 -19.38 0.80 -6.82
C ILE A 34 -18.13 -0.05 -6.68
N THR A 35 -17.49 -0.34 -7.81
CA THR A 35 -16.11 -0.81 -7.88
C THR A 35 -15.31 0.12 -8.79
N PRO A 36 -14.28 0.84 -8.28
CA PRO A 36 -13.43 1.66 -9.11
C PRO A 36 -12.44 0.79 -9.90
N LEU A 37 -12.46 0.92 -11.21
CA LEU A 37 -11.54 0.22 -12.11
C LEU A 37 -10.73 1.24 -12.90
N PRO A 38 -9.40 1.10 -12.99
CA PRO A 38 -8.60 2.00 -13.79
C PRO A 38 -8.89 1.83 -15.27
N MET A 39 -8.77 2.88 -16.05
CA MET A 39 -8.78 2.78 -17.50
C MET A 39 -7.43 2.25 -18.01
N VAL A 40 -7.49 1.43 -19.07
CA VAL A 40 -6.29 0.99 -19.79
C VAL A 40 -5.53 2.21 -20.33
N SER A 41 -4.23 2.21 -20.15
CA SER A 41 -3.33 3.31 -20.54
C SER A 41 -1.94 2.76 -20.92
N SER A 42 -0.99 3.63 -21.19
CA SER A 42 0.40 3.22 -21.41
C SER A 42 1.06 2.53 -20.21
N THR A 43 0.53 2.78 -18.99
CA THR A 43 1.04 2.23 -17.73
C THR A 43 0.12 1.18 -17.10
N ILE A 44 -1.09 0.98 -17.64
CA ILE A 44 -2.10 0.05 -17.12
C ILE A 44 -2.58 -0.86 -18.24
N SER A 45 -2.21 -2.14 -18.15
CA SER A 45 -2.56 -3.14 -19.15
C SER A 45 -4.04 -3.59 -19.05
N THR A 46 -4.58 -4.06 -20.17
CA THR A 46 -5.91 -4.68 -20.20
C THR A 46 -6.00 -5.85 -19.23
N GLU A 47 -4.98 -6.71 -19.20
CA GLU A 47 -4.94 -7.87 -18.31
C GLU A 47 -5.02 -7.49 -16.83
N TYR A 48 -4.35 -6.41 -16.42
CA TYR A 48 -4.45 -5.89 -15.05
C TYR A 48 -5.88 -5.47 -14.72
N VAL A 49 -6.53 -4.73 -15.61
CA VAL A 49 -7.94 -4.29 -15.42
C VAL A 49 -8.89 -5.47 -15.38
N ASP A 50 -8.69 -6.47 -16.25
CA ASP A 50 -9.53 -7.68 -16.31
C ASP A 50 -9.38 -8.51 -15.02
N ARG A 51 -8.19 -8.62 -14.46
CA ARG A 51 -7.96 -9.27 -13.15
C ARG A 51 -8.72 -8.56 -12.02
N LEU A 52 -8.69 -7.23 -11.97
CA LEU A 52 -9.44 -6.46 -10.97
C LEU A 52 -10.96 -6.61 -11.16
N ARG A 53 -11.42 -6.60 -12.40
CA ARG A 53 -12.83 -6.83 -12.76
C ARG A 53 -13.28 -8.22 -12.34
N ALA A 54 -12.47 -9.24 -12.62
CA ALA A 54 -12.77 -10.62 -12.23
C ALA A 54 -12.84 -10.81 -10.71
N ALA A 55 -12.07 -10.03 -9.91
CA ALA A 55 -12.11 -10.10 -8.46
C ALA A 55 -13.35 -9.45 -7.84
N SER A 56 -13.92 -8.45 -8.50
CA SER A 56 -15.07 -7.68 -7.98
C SER A 56 -16.41 -8.10 -8.58
N PHE A 57 -16.42 -8.70 -9.78
CA PHE A 57 -17.64 -9.10 -10.52
C PHE A 57 -18.69 -7.98 -10.59
N PRO A 58 -18.32 -6.78 -11.08
CA PRO A 58 -19.28 -5.71 -11.24
C PRO A 58 -20.19 -5.96 -12.45
N ASP A 59 -21.30 -5.22 -12.50
CA ASP A 59 -22.21 -5.18 -13.64
C ASP A 59 -22.86 -6.53 -13.99
N ASP A 60 -22.82 -7.52 -13.08
CA ASP A 60 -23.43 -8.84 -13.24
C ASP A 60 -24.65 -9.01 -12.31
N PRO A 61 -25.88 -8.91 -12.84
CA PRO A 61 -27.10 -9.07 -12.04
C PRO A 61 -27.27 -10.47 -11.44
N SER A 62 -26.60 -11.48 -11.99
CA SER A 62 -26.68 -12.86 -11.49
C SER A 62 -25.83 -13.06 -10.22
N GLN A 63 -24.94 -12.11 -9.91
CA GLN A 63 -24.05 -12.12 -8.76
C GLN A 63 -24.39 -10.93 -7.83
N PRO A 64 -25.51 -10.97 -7.10
CA PRO A 64 -25.89 -9.89 -6.19
C PRO A 64 -24.85 -9.71 -5.09
N LEU A 65 -24.81 -8.52 -4.49
CA LEU A 65 -23.94 -8.26 -3.34
C LEU A 65 -24.34 -9.12 -2.13
N GLU A 66 -23.38 -9.43 -1.30
CA GLU A 66 -23.54 -10.19 -0.06
C GLU A 66 -24.45 -9.48 0.96
N SER A 67 -24.48 -8.13 0.92
CA SER A 67 -25.30 -7.28 1.78
C SER A 67 -25.62 -5.95 1.10
N ASP A 68 -26.78 -5.36 1.40
CA ASP A 68 -27.16 -4.01 0.98
C ASP A 68 -26.36 -2.90 1.69
N GLU A 69 -25.65 -3.22 2.77
CA GLU A 69 -24.76 -2.31 3.48
C GLU A 69 -23.44 -2.05 2.73
N VAL A 70 -23.07 -2.95 1.82
CA VAL A 70 -21.84 -2.76 1.02
C VAL A 70 -21.99 -1.56 0.11
N ALA A 71 -21.12 -0.59 0.27
CA ALA A 71 -21.06 0.61 -0.55
C ALA A 71 -20.03 0.49 -1.68
N VAL A 72 -18.95 -0.23 -1.43
CA VAL A 72 -17.80 -0.35 -2.34
C VAL A 72 -17.24 -1.76 -2.32
N VAL A 73 -16.89 -2.28 -3.48
CA VAL A 73 -16.03 -3.46 -3.61
C VAL A 73 -14.69 -2.98 -4.17
N LEU A 74 -13.62 -3.13 -3.40
CA LEU A 74 -12.29 -2.75 -3.83
C LEU A 74 -11.42 -3.98 -4.06
N ALA A 75 -10.93 -4.15 -5.27
CA ALA A 75 -10.05 -5.27 -5.60
C ALA A 75 -8.64 -5.02 -5.04
N THR A 76 -8.09 -6.02 -4.34
CA THR A 76 -6.70 -5.99 -3.87
C THR A 76 -5.79 -6.71 -4.85
N SER A 77 -4.53 -6.33 -4.91
CA SER A 77 -3.53 -6.98 -5.78
C SER A 77 -3.15 -8.40 -5.34
N GLY A 78 -3.69 -8.90 -4.20
CA GLY A 78 -3.39 -10.23 -3.65
C GLY A 78 -1.89 -10.54 -3.55
N SER A 79 -1.40 -10.94 -2.39
CA SER A 79 0.03 -11.28 -2.19
C SER A 79 0.47 -12.52 -2.98
N MET A 80 -0.49 -13.40 -3.34
CA MET A 80 -0.25 -14.61 -4.13
C MET A 80 -0.75 -14.49 -5.60
N GLY A 81 -0.82 -13.28 -6.15
CA GLY A 81 -1.13 -13.04 -7.57
C GLY A 81 -2.61 -13.08 -7.94
N GLN A 82 -3.52 -13.51 -7.06
CA GLN A 82 -4.96 -13.50 -7.31
C GLN A 82 -5.62 -12.32 -6.58
N PRO A 83 -6.14 -11.31 -7.30
CA PRO A 83 -6.87 -10.21 -6.69
C PRO A 83 -8.14 -10.71 -5.97
N LYS A 84 -8.51 -10.04 -4.87
CA LYS A 84 -9.72 -10.33 -4.10
C LYS A 84 -10.55 -9.06 -4.00
N GLY A 85 -11.86 -9.17 -4.20
CA GLY A 85 -12.78 -8.07 -3.97
C GLY A 85 -13.12 -7.96 -2.48
N VAL A 86 -12.77 -6.86 -1.84
CA VAL A 86 -13.06 -6.60 -0.42
C VAL A 86 -14.36 -5.83 -0.31
N LEU A 87 -15.28 -6.30 0.55
CA LEU A 87 -16.61 -5.75 0.76
C LEU A 87 -16.57 -4.64 1.83
N LEU A 88 -16.70 -3.40 1.39
CA LEU A 88 -16.57 -2.21 2.25
C LEU A 88 -17.94 -1.54 2.43
N THR A 89 -18.33 -1.33 3.69
CA THR A 89 -19.53 -0.56 4.02
C THR A 89 -19.22 0.94 4.11
N ALA A 90 -20.24 1.77 3.94
CA ALA A 90 -20.09 3.20 4.15
C ALA A 90 -19.63 3.52 5.59
N ALA A 91 -20.22 2.84 6.58
CA ALA A 91 -19.85 2.99 7.98
C ALA A 91 -18.37 2.63 8.23
N GLY A 92 -17.89 1.50 7.68
CA GLY A 92 -16.49 1.09 7.82
C GLY A 92 -15.53 2.08 7.18
N LEU A 93 -15.83 2.54 5.96
CA LEU A 93 -15.00 3.50 5.22
C LEU A 93 -14.85 4.85 5.93
N THR A 94 -15.89 5.31 6.63
CA THR A 94 -15.90 6.63 7.30
C THR A 94 -15.63 6.56 8.81
N ALA A 95 -15.50 5.36 9.37
CA ALA A 95 -15.39 5.15 10.81
C ALA A 95 -14.25 5.93 11.51
N LEU A 96 -13.12 6.12 10.81
CA LEU A 96 -11.93 6.77 11.36
C LEU A 96 -11.72 8.20 10.82
N ASP A 97 -12.59 8.70 9.94
CA ASP A 97 -12.38 9.98 9.26
C ASP A 97 -12.27 11.16 10.24
N SER A 98 -13.10 11.19 11.28
CA SER A 98 -13.04 12.24 12.29
C SER A 98 -11.75 12.27 13.12
N LEU A 99 -11.00 11.17 13.13
CA LEU A 99 -9.71 11.07 13.82
C LEU A 99 -8.54 11.50 12.94
N VAL A 100 -8.74 11.50 11.62
CA VAL A 100 -7.71 11.83 10.61
C VAL A 100 -7.94 13.20 10.00
N ASN A 101 -9.21 13.58 9.79
CA ASN A 101 -9.57 14.87 9.26
C ASN A 101 -9.54 15.92 10.38
N GLY A 102 -8.65 16.88 10.26
CA GLY A 102 -8.73 18.12 11.06
C GLY A 102 -9.85 19.05 10.55
N ALA A 103 -10.13 20.09 11.29
CA ALA A 103 -11.01 21.18 10.83
C ALA A 103 -10.39 21.77 9.54
N ASN A 104 -11.22 21.94 8.49
CA ASN A 104 -10.82 22.58 7.25
C ASN A 104 -9.75 21.79 6.42
N ALA A 105 -9.72 20.44 6.54
CA ALA A 105 -8.81 19.60 5.79
C ALA A 105 -9.06 19.67 4.27
N GLN A 106 -8.02 19.93 3.50
CA GLN A 106 -8.02 19.84 2.05
C GLN A 106 -7.12 18.69 1.62
N TRP A 107 -7.69 17.61 1.09
CA TRP A 107 -6.95 16.47 0.65
C TRP A 107 -6.38 16.63 -0.75
N ILE A 108 -5.12 16.23 -0.92
CA ILE A 108 -4.46 16.10 -2.22
C ILE A 108 -4.43 14.62 -2.60
N ALA A 109 -4.98 14.28 -3.77
CA ALA A 109 -4.99 12.95 -4.34
C ALA A 109 -3.75 12.75 -5.22
N ALA A 110 -2.77 12.01 -4.70
CA ALA A 110 -1.50 11.68 -5.35
C ALA A 110 -1.33 10.18 -5.63
N LEU A 111 -2.26 9.34 -5.13
CA LEU A 111 -2.24 7.89 -5.27
C LEU A 111 -3.39 7.39 -6.14
N PRO A 112 -3.23 6.25 -6.84
CA PRO A 112 -4.25 5.70 -7.73
C PRO A 112 -5.58 5.45 -7.01
N LEU A 113 -6.68 5.95 -7.57
CA LEU A 113 -8.01 5.92 -6.96
C LEU A 113 -8.67 4.52 -6.93
N HIS A 114 -8.14 3.55 -7.67
CA HIS A 114 -8.56 2.15 -7.64
C HIS A 114 -7.81 1.33 -6.57
N SER A 115 -6.91 1.95 -5.81
CA SER A 115 -6.22 1.35 -4.67
C SER A 115 -6.67 2.01 -3.37
N MET A 116 -6.64 1.27 -2.25
CA MET A 116 -7.14 1.76 -0.96
C MET A 116 -6.50 3.09 -0.55
N GLY A 117 -5.19 3.28 -0.76
CA GLY A 117 -4.50 4.52 -0.38
C GLY A 117 -5.04 5.77 -1.08
N GLY A 118 -5.28 5.68 -2.39
CA GLY A 118 -5.86 6.79 -3.17
C GLY A 118 -7.38 6.90 -2.99
N PHE A 119 -8.08 5.75 -2.94
CA PHE A 119 -9.52 5.69 -2.72
C PHE A 119 -9.92 6.37 -1.40
N ASN A 120 -9.17 6.09 -0.34
CA ASN A 120 -9.44 6.65 0.99
C ASN A 120 -9.25 8.17 1.04
N VAL A 121 -8.39 8.75 0.19
CA VAL A 121 -8.29 10.22 0.04
C VAL A 121 -9.62 10.80 -0.46
N ALA A 122 -10.27 10.16 -1.44
CA ALA A 122 -11.58 10.60 -1.93
C ALA A 122 -12.67 10.46 -0.84
N VAL A 123 -12.67 9.35 -0.07
CA VAL A 123 -13.61 9.16 1.05
C VAL A 123 -13.44 10.26 2.10
N ARG A 124 -12.22 10.51 2.56
CA ARG A 124 -11.89 11.51 3.58
C ARG A 124 -12.21 12.94 3.12
N ALA A 125 -11.98 13.24 1.86
CA ALA A 125 -12.32 14.54 1.28
C ALA A 125 -13.82 14.75 1.29
N LEU A 126 -14.61 13.75 0.90
CA LEU A 126 -16.08 13.83 0.98
C LEU A 126 -16.59 13.96 2.42
N ALA A 127 -15.95 13.31 3.39
CA ALA A 127 -16.27 13.47 4.82
C ALA A 127 -15.90 14.87 5.36
N SER A 128 -14.93 15.55 4.74
CA SER A 128 -14.56 16.95 5.03
C SER A 128 -15.40 17.96 4.26
N GLU A 129 -16.40 17.53 3.48
CA GLU A 129 -17.24 18.36 2.62
C GLU A 129 -16.45 19.21 1.60
N ARG A 130 -15.27 18.74 1.19
CA ARG A 130 -14.40 19.38 0.22
C ARG A 130 -13.95 18.37 -0.84
N ASP A 131 -14.08 18.73 -2.11
CA ASP A 131 -13.54 17.90 -3.17
C ASP A 131 -12.01 17.86 -3.10
N PRO A 132 -11.38 16.69 -3.28
CA PRO A 132 -9.92 16.59 -3.24
C PRO A 132 -9.29 17.23 -4.47
N ILE A 133 -8.05 17.72 -4.32
CA ILE A 133 -7.27 18.27 -5.42
C ILE A 133 -6.42 17.15 -6.02
N ALA A 134 -6.59 16.87 -7.31
CA ALA A 134 -5.74 15.90 -7.99
C ALA A 134 -4.36 16.47 -8.30
N VAL A 135 -3.32 15.71 -8.02
CA VAL A 135 -2.01 15.90 -8.66
C VAL A 135 -2.15 15.53 -10.15
N ALA A 136 -1.54 16.28 -11.05
CA ALA A 136 -1.66 16.02 -12.49
C ALA A 136 -1.09 14.64 -12.92
N SER A 137 -0.21 14.06 -12.12
CA SER A 137 0.33 12.69 -12.29
C SER A 137 -0.58 11.57 -11.76
N LEU A 138 -1.74 11.88 -11.21
CA LEU A 138 -2.65 10.90 -10.63
C LEU A 138 -2.95 9.75 -11.61
N GLY A 139 -2.83 8.51 -11.13
CA GLY A 139 -3.08 7.33 -11.95
C GLY A 139 -2.12 7.13 -13.13
N GLY A 140 -0.94 7.76 -13.12
CA GLY A 140 0.06 7.60 -14.17
C GLY A 140 -0.17 8.47 -15.41
N ALA A 141 -0.98 9.53 -15.33
CA ALA A 141 -1.22 10.46 -16.44
C ALA A 141 0.08 11.13 -16.96
N GLN A 142 1.01 11.36 -16.05
CA GLN A 142 2.36 11.86 -16.32
C GLN A 142 3.28 11.51 -15.13
N PRO A 143 4.61 11.68 -15.23
CA PRO A 143 5.54 11.43 -14.13
C PRO A 143 5.19 12.29 -12.88
N PHE A 144 5.30 11.67 -11.70
CA PHE A 144 5.21 12.40 -10.44
C PHE A 144 6.52 13.14 -10.19
N THR A 145 6.49 14.47 -10.18
CA THR A 145 7.64 15.35 -9.95
C THR A 145 7.37 16.34 -8.82
N PRO A 146 8.42 16.92 -8.18
CA PRO A 146 8.27 17.98 -7.19
C PRO A 146 7.41 19.16 -7.68
N ALA A 147 7.65 19.63 -8.89
CA ALA A 147 6.89 20.75 -9.47
C ALA A 147 5.39 20.41 -9.65
N VAL A 148 5.08 19.19 -10.11
CA VAL A 148 3.69 18.72 -10.29
C VAL A 148 2.97 18.59 -8.95
N PHE A 149 3.68 18.21 -7.89
CA PHE A 149 3.14 18.14 -6.54
C PHE A 149 2.93 19.55 -5.96
N ALA A 150 3.91 20.44 -6.11
CA ALA A 150 3.85 21.83 -5.64
C ALA A 150 2.66 22.59 -6.25
N ASP A 151 2.38 22.43 -7.55
CA ASP A 151 1.19 22.99 -8.19
C ASP A 151 -0.12 22.57 -7.48
N ALA A 152 -0.24 21.30 -7.09
CA ALA A 152 -1.41 20.84 -6.35
C ALA A 152 -1.50 21.45 -4.94
N VAL A 153 -0.35 21.64 -4.27
CA VAL A 153 -0.26 22.28 -2.94
C VAL A 153 -0.66 23.76 -3.06
N GLU A 154 -0.19 24.48 -4.06
CA GLU A 154 -0.55 25.89 -4.29
C GLU A 154 -2.06 26.07 -4.52
N ARG A 155 -2.70 25.18 -5.26
CA ARG A 155 -4.15 25.17 -5.47
C ARG A 155 -4.96 24.90 -4.19
N ALA A 156 -4.33 24.31 -3.18
CA ALA A 156 -4.93 24.04 -1.87
C ALA A 156 -4.73 25.17 -0.85
N SER A 157 -4.23 26.33 -1.26
CA SER A 157 -3.89 27.43 -0.36
C SER A 157 -5.07 27.88 0.52
N GLY A 158 -4.77 28.26 1.78
CA GLY A 158 -5.76 28.71 2.76
C GLY A 158 -6.50 27.59 3.50
N ALA A 159 -6.11 26.31 3.30
CA ALA A 159 -6.66 25.15 3.99
C ALA A 159 -5.56 24.41 4.80
N GLN A 160 -5.97 23.45 5.63
CA GLN A 160 -5.05 22.47 6.19
C GLN A 160 -4.82 21.36 5.14
N ILE A 161 -3.67 21.38 4.51
CA ILE A 161 -3.37 20.48 3.40
C ILE A 161 -2.97 19.10 3.96
N HIS A 162 -3.70 18.07 3.54
CA HIS A 162 -3.42 16.68 3.87
C HIS A 162 -3.10 15.91 2.60
N VAL A 163 -2.11 15.03 2.65
CA VAL A 163 -1.74 14.16 1.53
C VAL A 163 -1.38 12.76 2.00
N SER A 164 -1.72 11.76 1.17
CA SER A 164 -1.20 10.40 1.33
C SER A 164 -0.22 10.10 0.21
N LEU A 165 0.97 9.62 0.58
CA LEU A 165 2.06 9.29 -0.34
C LEU A 165 2.61 7.89 -0.03
N VAL A 166 3.34 7.33 -0.99
CA VAL A 166 4.23 6.18 -0.76
C VAL A 166 5.65 6.66 -0.48
N ALA A 167 6.48 5.81 0.14
CA ALA A 167 7.85 6.17 0.51
C ALA A 167 8.69 6.68 -0.68
N ALA A 168 8.52 6.10 -1.88
CA ALA A 168 9.22 6.54 -3.09
C ALA A 168 8.85 7.98 -3.50
N GLN A 169 7.56 8.36 -3.39
CA GLN A 169 7.13 9.73 -3.66
C GLN A 169 7.72 10.70 -2.63
N LEU A 170 7.69 10.35 -1.34
CA LEU A 170 8.27 11.17 -0.27
C LEU A 170 9.77 11.42 -0.52
N ARG A 171 10.55 10.36 -0.81
CA ARG A 171 12.00 10.50 -1.10
C ARG A 171 12.26 11.44 -2.27
N ARG A 172 11.47 11.29 -3.37
CA ARG A 172 11.61 12.17 -4.54
C ARG A 172 11.34 13.64 -4.20
N LEU A 173 10.38 13.92 -3.32
CA LEU A 173 10.11 15.27 -2.86
C LEU A 173 11.19 15.79 -1.92
N LEU A 174 11.71 14.97 -1.00
CA LEU A 174 12.78 15.35 -0.07
C LEU A 174 14.13 15.62 -0.77
N ALA A 175 14.32 15.07 -1.97
CA ALA A 175 15.55 15.28 -2.76
C ALA A 175 15.57 16.61 -3.54
N ASP A 176 14.54 17.45 -3.43
CA ASP A 176 14.36 18.65 -4.22
C ASP A 176 13.77 19.79 -3.38
N GLU A 177 14.32 21.00 -3.48
CA GLU A 177 13.91 22.16 -2.68
C GLU A 177 12.43 22.54 -2.86
N ILE A 178 11.90 22.43 -4.11
CA ILE A 178 10.48 22.69 -4.40
C ILE A 178 9.62 21.64 -3.70
N GLY A 179 10.06 20.37 -3.74
CA GLY A 179 9.39 19.27 -3.07
C GLY A 179 9.35 19.44 -1.56
N VAL A 180 10.48 19.81 -0.94
CA VAL A 180 10.60 20.10 0.50
C VAL A 180 9.66 21.24 0.90
N ALA A 181 9.67 22.37 0.19
CA ALA A 181 8.79 23.50 0.48
C ALA A 181 7.30 23.11 0.38
N ALA A 182 6.93 22.30 -0.61
CA ALA A 182 5.57 21.82 -0.76
C ALA A 182 5.16 20.85 0.37
N LEU A 183 6.07 19.97 0.82
CA LEU A 183 5.83 19.09 1.97
C LEU A 183 5.66 19.86 3.28
N GLN A 184 6.46 20.90 3.51
CA GLN A 184 6.37 21.77 4.70
C GLN A 184 5.03 22.52 4.76
N ALA A 185 4.45 22.86 3.61
CA ALA A 185 3.12 23.48 3.53
C ALA A 185 1.98 22.51 3.92
N CYS A 186 2.23 21.19 3.92
CA CYS A 186 1.24 20.20 4.32
C CYS A 186 1.10 20.15 5.85
N ALA A 187 -0.15 20.17 6.33
CA ALA A 187 -0.46 19.95 7.75
C ALA A 187 -0.35 18.47 8.15
N LEU A 188 -0.47 17.56 7.19
CA LEU A 188 -0.35 16.12 7.39
C LEU A 188 0.18 15.44 6.12
N VAL A 189 1.27 14.68 6.26
CA VAL A 189 1.80 13.78 5.22
C VAL A 189 1.70 12.35 5.74
N LEU A 190 0.74 11.57 5.23
CA LEU A 190 0.57 10.16 5.57
C LEU A 190 1.41 9.29 4.63
N ILE A 191 2.23 8.43 5.19
CA ILE A 191 3.01 7.44 4.44
C ILE A 191 2.49 6.04 4.74
N GLY A 192 2.12 5.31 3.70
CA GLY A 192 1.62 3.94 3.82
C GLY A 192 2.13 3.03 2.70
N ALA A 193 1.55 1.83 2.64
CA ALA A 193 1.80 0.80 1.62
C ALA A 193 3.18 0.10 1.68
N GLY A 194 3.98 0.35 2.72
CA GLY A 194 5.26 -0.32 2.92
C GLY A 194 6.08 0.31 4.04
N PRO A 195 7.22 -0.27 4.38
CA PRO A 195 8.11 0.29 5.39
C PRO A 195 8.69 1.64 4.94
N LEU A 196 8.98 2.50 5.90
CA LEU A 196 9.67 3.77 5.69
C LEU A 196 11.08 3.65 6.27
N ALA A 197 12.10 3.79 5.42
CA ALA A 197 13.49 3.76 5.84
C ALA A 197 13.79 4.81 6.92
N ALA A 198 14.62 4.45 7.90
CA ALA A 198 15.02 5.34 8.99
C ALA A 198 15.67 6.62 8.46
N SER A 199 16.51 6.51 7.43
CA SER A 199 17.15 7.66 6.76
C SER A 199 16.14 8.62 6.13
N THR A 200 15.08 8.09 5.47
CA THR A 200 14.01 8.92 4.90
C THR A 200 13.18 9.62 5.99
N ARG A 201 12.91 8.91 7.11
CA ARG A 201 12.23 9.51 8.26
C ARG A 201 13.09 10.64 8.87
N ALA A 202 14.40 10.42 9.06
CA ALA A 202 15.31 11.42 9.57
C ALA A 202 15.35 12.66 8.66
N SER A 203 15.49 12.47 7.35
CA SER A 203 15.46 13.57 6.37
C SER A 203 14.13 14.35 6.41
N ALA A 204 13.01 13.69 6.56
CA ALA A 204 11.71 14.37 6.71
C ALA A 204 11.65 15.19 8.01
N GLN A 205 12.20 14.68 9.11
CA GLN A 205 12.28 15.39 10.39
C GLN A 205 13.22 16.61 10.32
N GLU A 206 14.41 16.47 9.72
CA GLU A 206 15.35 17.56 9.50
C GLU A 206 14.74 18.69 8.66
N ASN A 207 13.85 18.36 7.73
CA ASN A 207 13.12 19.31 6.92
C ASN A 207 11.75 19.72 7.52
N GLU A 208 11.50 19.44 8.80
CA GLU A 208 10.28 19.84 9.53
C GLU A 208 8.97 19.40 8.87
N VAL A 209 8.99 18.29 8.12
CA VAL A 209 7.79 17.70 7.49
C VAL A 209 6.93 17.02 8.54
N ARG A 210 5.63 17.32 8.58
CA ARG A 210 4.65 16.70 9.48
C ARG A 210 4.25 15.32 8.98
N LEU A 211 5.16 14.38 9.19
CA LEU A 211 5.08 13.02 8.71
C LEU A 211 4.41 12.10 9.72
N VAL A 212 3.49 11.26 9.25
CA VAL A 212 2.87 10.18 10.01
C VAL A 212 2.92 8.90 9.18
N THR A 213 3.42 7.80 9.75
CA THR A 213 3.34 6.49 9.11
C THR A 213 1.99 5.83 9.41
N SER A 214 1.46 5.13 8.42
CA SER A 214 0.13 4.52 8.48
C SER A 214 0.22 3.04 8.13
N TYR A 215 -0.18 2.17 9.05
CA TYR A 215 -0.38 0.75 8.80
C TYR A 215 -1.87 0.43 8.71
N GLY A 216 -2.21 -0.39 7.76
CA GLY A 216 -3.54 -0.88 7.45
C GLY A 216 -3.61 -1.44 6.05
N MET A 217 -4.77 -1.94 5.68
CA MET A 217 -5.00 -2.62 4.42
C MET A 217 -6.42 -2.36 3.92
N THR A 218 -6.80 -2.96 2.80
CA THR A 218 -8.15 -2.78 2.27
C THR A 218 -9.20 -3.31 3.24
N GLU A 219 -8.90 -4.42 3.90
CA GLU A 219 -9.76 -5.08 4.89
C GLU A 219 -10.01 -4.24 6.15
N THR A 220 -9.16 -3.26 6.42
CA THR A 220 -9.33 -2.27 7.51
C THR A 220 -9.79 -0.90 7.00
N SER A 221 -10.38 -0.83 5.77
CA SER A 221 -10.76 0.42 5.13
C SER A 221 -9.63 1.45 5.07
N GLY A 222 -8.38 0.98 4.98
CA GLY A 222 -7.18 1.79 4.96
C GLY A 222 -6.41 1.80 6.28
N GLY A 223 -5.62 2.86 6.52
CA GLY A 223 -4.77 2.97 7.70
C GLY A 223 -5.56 3.11 9.01
N CYS A 224 -5.26 2.27 9.97
CA CYS A 224 -5.89 2.22 11.28
C CYS A 224 -4.91 2.27 12.46
N VAL A 225 -3.60 2.13 12.19
CA VAL A 225 -2.50 2.32 13.16
C VAL A 225 -1.58 3.41 12.64
N PHE A 226 -1.37 4.47 13.41
CA PHE A 226 -0.55 5.62 13.04
C PHE A 226 0.66 5.71 13.97
N ASP A 227 1.87 5.78 13.38
CA ASP A 227 3.15 5.76 14.08
C ASP A 227 3.21 4.69 15.19
N GLY A 228 2.77 3.45 14.84
CA GLY A 228 2.72 2.30 15.74
C GLY A 228 1.58 2.31 16.77
N ARG A 229 0.73 3.34 16.80
CA ARG A 229 -0.39 3.42 17.75
C ARG A 229 -1.73 3.22 17.05
N PRO A 230 -2.55 2.25 17.50
CA PRO A 230 -3.91 2.09 17.00
C PRO A 230 -4.73 3.37 17.21
N LEU A 231 -5.52 3.75 16.22
CA LEU A 231 -6.46 4.86 16.33
C LEU A 231 -7.57 4.52 17.34
N ARG A 232 -8.17 5.55 17.93
CA ARG A 232 -9.24 5.36 18.92
C ARG A 232 -10.38 4.49 18.36
N GLY A 233 -10.73 3.42 19.06
CA GLY A 233 -11.73 2.44 18.64
C GLY A 233 -11.17 1.27 17.83
N VAL A 234 -9.88 1.31 17.51
CA VAL A 234 -9.15 0.19 16.91
C VAL A 234 -8.40 -0.57 17.99
N LYS A 235 -8.43 -1.89 17.93
CA LYS A 235 -7.64 -2.78 18.78
C LYS A 235 -6.79 -3.68 17.87
N VAL A 236 -5.52 -3.82 18.23
CA VAL A 236 -4.59 -4.75 17.58
C VAL A 236 -4.02 -5.66 18.64
N GLU A 237 -4.03 -6.96 18.38
CA GLU A 237 -3.54 -7.99 19.31
C GLU A 237 -2.79 -9.06 18.52
N ASN A 238 -1.95 -9.81 19.21
CA ASN A 238 -1.45 -11.07 18.68
C ASN A 238 -2.54 -12.14 18.75
N TYR A 239 -2.64 -13.01 17.76
CA TYR A 239 -3.65 -14.07 17.65
C TYR A 239 -3.66 -15.00 18.89
N SER A 240 -2.47 -15.25 19.47
CA SER A 240 -2.26 -15.93 20.74
C SER A 240 -0.92 -15.47 21.33
N GLU A 241 -0.65 -15.77 22.60
CA GLU A 241 0.63 -15.41 23.27
C GLU A 241 1.87 -15.97 22.54
N SER A 242 1.73 -17.09 21.84
CA SER A 242 2.82 -17.71 21.07
C SER A 242 2.81 -17.36 19.58
N SER A 243 1.85 -16.57 19.12
CA SER A 243 1.70 -16.20 17.71
C SER A 243 2.13 -14.77 17.45
N SER A 244 2.91 -14.55 16.41
CA SER A 244 3.21 -13.22 15.89
C SER A 244 2.15 -12.69 14.91
N THR A 245 1.15 -13.50 14.54
CA THR A 245 0.06 -13.06 13.65
C THR A 245 -0.79 -11.99 14.34
N LEU A 246 -1.03 -10.90 13.64
CA LEU A 246 -1.84 -9.80 14.15
C LEU A 246 -3.32 -9.99 13.85
N VAL A 247 -4.15 -9.68 14.84
CA VAL A 247 -5.62 -9.58 14.72
C VAL A 247 -6.02 -8.13 14.96
N ILE A 248 -6.82 -7.61 14.05
CA ILE A 248 -7.30 -6.21 14.11
C ILE A 248 -8.80 -6.22 14.30
N SER A 249 -9.29 -5.46 15.29
CA SER A 249 -10.72 -5.25 15.49
C SER A 249 -11.05 -3.76 15.58
N GLY A 250 -12.26 -3.40 15.17
CA GLY A 250 -12.73 -2.02 15.17
C GLY A 250 -13.83 -1.77 14.15
N PRO A 251 -14.41 -0.56 14.18
CA PRO A 251 -15.57 -0.21 13.34
C PRO A 251 -15.24 -0.07 11.85
N MET A 252 -13.96 0.03 11.48
CA MET A 252 -13.48 0.22 10.12
C MET A 252 -13.33 -1.09 9.32
N LEU A 253 -13.61 -2.25 9.93
CA LEU A 253 -13.41 -3.52 9.25
C LEU A 253 -14.36 -3.69 8.06
N ALA A 254 -13.83 -4.29 6.98
CA ALA A 254 -14.63 -4.82 5.89
C ALA A 254 -15.55 -5.96 6.39
N THR A 255 -16.59 -6.28 5.63
CA THR A 255 -17.51 -7.36 5.98
C THR A 255 -17.10 -8.72 5.41
N GLY A 256 -16.12 -8.74 4.52
CA GLY A 256 -15.61 -9.99 3.93
C GLY A 256 -15.07 -9.80 2.52
N TYR A 257 -14.99 -10.92 1.81
CA TYR A 257 -14.51 -11.00 0.43
C TYR A 257 -15.65 -11.38 -0.51
N ARG A 258 -15.68 -10.70 -1.64
CA ARG A 258 -16.67 -10.90 -2.72
C ARG A 258 -16.65 -12.33 -3.24
N LEU A 259 -17.79 -13.03 -3.19
CA LEU A 259 -18.01 -14.40 -3.65
C LEU A 259 -17.05 -15.45 -3.01
N GLU A 260 -16.41 -15.11 -1.90
CA GLU A 260 -15.46 -15.95 -1.19
C GLU A 260 -15.87 -16.21 0.28
N PRO A 261 -17.01 -16.89 0.53
CA PRO A 261 -17.52 -17.06 1.88
C PRO A 261 -16.61 -17.90 2.79
N LYS A 262 -15.86 -18.86 2.22
CA LYS A 262 -14.90 -19.66 2.98
C LYS A 262 -13.71 -18.83 3.46
N LEU A 263 -13.17 -18.01 2.57
CA LEU A 263 -12.07 -17.10 2.88
C LEU A 263 -12.51 -16.02 3.87
N THR A 264 -13.72 -15.48 3.69
CA THR A 264 -14.34 -14.54 4.63
C THR A 264 -14.39 -15.14 6.03
N LYS A 265 -14.93 -16.35 6.19
CA LYS A 265 -15.03 -17.02 7.48
C LYS A 265 -13.66 -17.31 8.12
N LEU A 266 -12.63 -17.53 7.29
CA LEU A 266 -11.26 -17.79 7.78
C LEU A 266 -10.64 -16.54 8.39
N HIS A 267 -10.82 -15.39 7.76
CA HIS A 267 -10.14 -14.16 8.17
C HIS A 267 -11.01 -13.22 9.03
N PHE A 268 -12.32 -13.15 8.78
CA PHE A 268 -13.22 -12.29 9.54
C PHE A 268 -13.93 -13.12 10.61
N THR A 269 -13.49 -13.00 11.84
CA THR A 269 -13.97 -13.77 13.00
C THR A 269 -14.62 -12.87 14.05
N ALA A 270 -15.20 -13.47 15.10
CA ALA A 270 -15.72 -12.70 16.23
C ALA A 270 -14.65 -11.90 16.99
N ALA A 271 -13.37 -12.33 16.90
CA ALA A 271 -12.25 -11.62 17.49
C ALA A 271 -11.77 -10.42 16.65
N GLY A 272 -12.13 -10.39 15.38
CA GLY A 272 -11.69 -9.38 14.42
C GLY A 272 -11.17 -10.00 13.12
N PHE A 273 -10.45 -9.20 12.36
CA PHE A 273 -9.78 -9.61 11.12
C PHE A 273 -8.41 -10.19 11.43
N ILE A 274 -8.23 -11.48 11.09
CA ILE A 274 -6.93 -12.17 11.20
C ILE A 274 -6.13 -11.82 9.96
N THR A 275 -5.06 -11.06 10.15
CA THR A 275 -4.19 -10.61 9.07
C THR A 275 -3.23 -11.72 8.61
N SER A 276 -2.55 -11.50 7.48
CA SER A 276 -1.34 -12.27 7.11
C SER A 276 -0.07 -11.59 7.63
N ASP A 277 -0.18 -10.53 8.43
CA ASP A 277 0.98 -9.80 8.92
C ASP A 277 1.44 -10.33 10.27
N HIS A 278 2.75 -10.46 10.43
CA HIS A 278 3.41 -10.72 11.69
C HIS A 278 3.83 -9.43 12.36
N GLY A 279 3.69 -9.38 13.67
CA GLY A 279 4.04 -8.23 14.46
C GLY A 279 4.04 -8.52 15.95
N SER A 280 4.34 -7.52 16.73
CA SER A 280 4.23 -7.53 18.19
C SER A 280 3.44 -6.32 18.67
N VAL A 281 2.73 -6.52 19.76
CA VAL A 281 2.04 -5.45 20.49
C VAL A 281 2.62 -5.43 21.89
N ASP A 282 3.23 -4.32 22.28
CA ASP A 282 3.81 -4.17 23.62
C ASP A 282 2.74 -3.84 24.70
N ALA A 283 3.19 -3.74 25.95
CA ALA A 283 2.32 -3.47 27.08
C ALA A 283 1.61 -2.10 27.03
N ASP A 284 2.18 -1.15 26.28
CA ASP A 284 1.62 0.19 26.06
C ASP A 284 0.73 0.25 24.81
N GLY A 285 0.51 -0.90 24.14
CA GLY A 285 -0.29 -1.03 22.92
C GLY A 285 0.41 -0.53 21.66
N PHE A 286 1.75 -0.37 21.67
CA PHE A 286 2.51 -0.01 20.50
C PHE A 286 2.69 -1.23 19.57
N VAL A 287 2.34 -1.07 18.31
CA VAL A 287 2.35 -2.11 17.28
C VAL A 287 3.62 -2.00 16.44
N THR A 288 4.39 -3.08 16.40
CA THR A 288 5.54 -3.21 15.51
C THR A 288 5.24 -4.26 14.45
N ILE A 289 5.33 -3.90 13.18
CA ILE A 289 5.14 -4.82 12.05
C ILE A 289 6.48 -5.46 11.72
N LEU A 290 6.52 -6.80 11.69
CA LEU A 290 7.73 -7.59 11.45
C LEU A 290 7.79 -8.17 10.02
N GLY A 291 6.69 -8.11 9.27
CA GLY A 291 6.59 -8.65 7.91
C GLY A 291 5.30 -9.42 7.70
N ARG A 292 5.24 -10.22 6.63
CA ARG A 292 4.07 -11.02 6.27
C ARG A 292 4.35 -12.51 6.42
N ALA A 293 3.32 -13.27 6.77
CA ALA A 293 3.38 -14.73 6.85
C ALA A 293 3.67 -15.38 5.48
N ASP A 294 3.11 -14.79 4.43
CA ASP A 294 3.30 -15.22 3.04
C ASP A 294 4.63 -14.73 2.42
N ASP A 295 5.37 -13.87 3.12
CA ASP A 295 6.72 -13.41 2.76
C ASP A 295 7.83 -14.18 3.51
N VAL A 296 7.48 -15.24 4.25
CA VAL A 296 8.47 -16.14 4.88
C VAL A 296 9.01 -17.11 3.84
N ILE A 297 10.30 -17.08 3.65
CA ILE A 297 11.04 -17.89 2.67
C ILE A 297 11.76 -18.99 3.45
N ASN A 298 11.54 -20.26 3.08
CA ASN A 298 12.33 -21.35 3.66
C ASN A 298 13.62 -21.54 2.86
N ILE A 299 14.75 -21.25 3.46
CA ILE A 299 16.08 -21.40 2.88
C ILE A 299 16.79 -22.55 3.62
N ASN A 300 16.86 -23.70 2.98
CA ASN A 300 17.53 -24.89 3.54
C ASN A 300 17.07 -25.23 4.97
N GLY A 301 15.76 -25.14 5.24
CA GLY A 301 15.18 -25.42 6.56
C GLY A 301 15.18 -24.21 7.53
N VAL A 302 15.74 -23.08 7.15
CA VAL A 302 15.69 -21.84 7.93
C VAL A 302 14.60 -20.91 7.39
N ASN A 303 13.69 -20.49 8.26
CA ASN A 303 12.66 -19.52 7.88
C ASN A 303 13.23 -18.10 7.91
N VAL A 304 13.24 -17.44 6.77
CA VAL A 304 13.71 -16.05 6.57
C VAL A 304 12.55 -15.17 6.20
N SER A 305 12.32 -14.09 6.91
CA SER A 305 11.32 -13.08 6.55
C SER A 305 11.88 -12.15 5.48
N ALA A 306 11.27 -12.13 4.30
CA ALA A 306 11.62 -11.18 3.24
C ALA A 306 11.50 -9.73 3.72
N GLY A 307 10.42 -9.40 4.46
CA GLY A 307 10.24 -8.07 5.03
C GLY A 307 11.32 -7.66 6.02
N ALA A 308 11.85 -8.60 6.83
CA ALA A 308 12.98 -8.32 7.73
C ALA A 308 14.26 -8.03 6.93
N VAL A 309 14.50 -8.76 5.84
CA VAL A 309 15.64 -8.50 4.95
C VAL A 309 15.48 -7.14 4.26
N GLU A 310 14.28 -6.82 3.76
CA GLU A 310 13.95 -5.52 3.17
C GLU A 310 14.19 -4.38 4.16
N GLN A 311 13.77 -4.54 5.41
CA GLN A 311 13.98 -3.53 6.44
C GLN A 311 15.45 -3.25 6.67
N VAL A 312 16.27 -4.29 6.87
CA VAL A 312 17.72 -4.15 7.07
C VAL A 312 18.40 -3.49 5.87
N ILE A 313 18.00 -3.83 4.65
CA ILE A 313 18.56 -3.23 3.43
C ILE A 313 18.08 -1.78 3.28
N SER A 314 16.83 -1.49 3.63
CA SER A 314 16.29 -0.12 3.54
C SER A 314 16.93 0.87 4.51
N ASP A 315 17.56 0.38 5.58
CA ASP A 315 18.31 1.20 6.53
C ASP A 315 19.73 1.56 6.03
N ILE A 316 20.18 0.99 4.89
CA ILE A 316 21.43 1.41 4.23
C ILE A 316 21.19 2.77 3.56
N PRO A 317 21.98 3.82 3.93
CA PRO A 317 21.70 5.20 3.47
C PRO A 317 21.63 5.39 1.96
N GLU A 318 22.41 4.59 1.20
CA GLU A 318 22.48 4.67 -0.25
C GLU A 318 21.33 3.94 -0.97
N VAL A 319 20.53 3.16 -0.26
CA VAL A 319 19.39 2.44 -0.82
C VAL A 319 18.13 3.29 -0.71
N THR A 320 17.52 3.57 -1.84
CA THR A 320 16.29 4.36 -1.91
C THR A 320 15.02 3.50 -1.98
N ALA A 321 15.11 2.30 -2.51
CA ALA A 321 14.05 1.29 -2.46
C ALA A 321 14.65 -0.11 -2.50
N VAL A 322 13.91 -1.09 -1.97
CA VAL A 322 14.31 -2.49 -1.98
C VAL A 322 13.06 -3.37 -2.13
N LEU A 323 13.24 -4.48 -2.83
CA LEU A 323 12.31 -5.61 -2.83
C LEU A 323 13.11 -6.89 -2.71
N VAL A 324 12.70 -7.77 -1.79
CA VAL A 324 13.28 -9.11 -1.62
C VAL A 324 12.37 -10.13 -2.29
N ILE A 325 12.98 -10.98 -3.13
CA ILE A 325 12.28 -11.92 -4.00
C ILE A 325 12.78 -13.33 -3.73
N PRO A 326 11.89 -14.28 -3.36
CA PRO A 326 12.22 -15.68 -3.40
C PRO A 326 12.22 -16.18 -4.84
N ILE A 327 13.27 -16.86 -5.23
CA ILE A 327 13.37 -17.52 -6.54
C ILE A 327 13.46 -19.03 -6.29
N ALA A 328 12.51 -19.78 -6.85
CA ALA A 328 12.49 -21.23 -6.78
C ALA A 328 13.46 -21.85 -7.79
N GLY A 329 14.22 -22.83 -7.34
CA GLY A 329 15.15 -23.61 -8.15
C GLY A 329 14.55 -24.94 -8.63
N PRO A 330 15.33 -25.75 -9.40
CA PRO A 330 14.84 -26.96 -10.05
C PRO A 330 14.50 -28.13 -9.10
N SER A 331 15.07 -28.15 -7.89
CA SER A 331 15.00 -29.30 -6.93
C SER A 331 14.47 -28.86 -5.57
N ASP A 332 13.36 -28.06 -5.54
CA ASP A 332 12.81 -27.46 -4.32
C ASP A 332 13.77 -26.52 -3.57
N GLU A 333 14.85 -26.13 -4.21
CA GLU A 333 15.76 -25.11 -3.70
C GLU A 333 15.11 -23.73 -3.80
N THR A 334 15.38 -22.90 -2.82
CA THR A 334 14.93 -21.50 -2.87
C THR A 334 16.11 -20.58 -2.56
N ALA A 335 16.26 -19.54 -3.34
CA ALA A 335 17.25 -18.49 -3.11
C ALA A 335 16.57 -17.14 -2.88
N ILE A 336 17.25 -16.28 -2.14
CA ILE A 336 16.84 -14.89 -1.94
C ILE A 336 17.62 -14.00 -2.92
N VAL A 337 16.90 -13.18 -3.66
CA VAL A 337 17.44 -12.10 -4.47
C VAL A 337 16.92 -10.78 -3.92
N ALA A 338 17.79 -9.78 -3.74
CA ALA A 338 17.40 -8.43 -3.38
C ALA A 338 17.50 -7.54 -4.63
N ALA A 339 16.42 -6.84 -4.98
CA ALA A 339 16.43 -5.76 -5.96
C ALA A 339 16.52 -4.44 -5.21
N VAL A 340 17.54 -3.63 -5.47
CA VAL A 340 17.77 -2.35 -4.81
C VAL A 340 17.79 -1.20 -5.80
N GLU A 341 17.16 -0.10 -5.42
CA GLU A 341 17.24 1.18 -6.12
C GLU A 341 18.32 2.03 -5.49
N THR A 342 19.32 2.40 -6.26
CA THR A 342 20.45 3.21 -5.80
C THR A 342 21.20 3.84 -6.97
N SER A 343 21.86 4.96 -6.72
CA SER A 343 22.82 5.56 -7.67
C SER A 343 24.21 4.92 -7.60
N LEU A 344 24.52 4.14 -6.55
CA LEU A 344 25.81 3.47 -6.36
C LEU A 344 25.79 2.06 -6.94
N THR A 345 26.43 1.86 -8.09
CA THR A 345 26.37 0.58 -8.81
C THR A 345 27.49 -0.40 -8.46
N SER A 346 28.65 0.04 -7.99
CA SER A 346 29.84 -0.81 -7.92
C SER A 346 30.13 -1.49 -6.57
N THR A 347 29.60 -0.97 -5.46
CA THR A 347 29.94 -1.46 -4.11
C THR A 347 28.71 -1.93 -3.31
N ILE A 348 27.52 -1.57 -3.75
CA ILE A 348 26.29 -1.79 -2.98
C ILE A 348 25.98 -3.26 -2.71
N GLU A 349 26.28 -4.17 -3.65
CA GLU A 349 26.05 -5.60 -3.44
C GLU A 349 26.82 -6.14 -2.23
N ALA A 350 28.09 -5.77 -2.09
CA ALA A 350 28.92 -6.19 -0.96
C ALA A 350 28.41 -5.59 0.37
N VAL A 351 28.00 -4.33 0.36
CA VAL A 351 27.42 -3.66 1.53
C VAL A 351 26.13 -4.32 1.96
N VAL A 352 25.21 -4.55 1.04
CA VAL A 352 23.93 -5.22 1.30
C VAL A 352 24.16 -6.60 1.92
N LYS A 353 25.02 -7.43 1.31
CA LYS A 353 25.31 -8.79 1.81
C LYS A 353 25.93 -8.77 3.22
N ALA A 354 26.90 -7.88 3.45
CA ALA A 354 27.55 -7.76 4.76
C ALA A 354 26.57 -7.29 5.84
N THR A 355 25.74 -6.28 5.53
CA THR A 355 24.76 -5.72 6.46
C THR A 355 23.70 -6.77 6.83
N VAL A 356 23.15 -7.47 5.84
CA VAL A 356 22.17 -8.55 6.09
C VAL A 356 22.78 -9.68 6.90
N GLN A 357 24.01 -10.10 6.58
CA GLN A 357 24.70 -11.16 7.33
C GLN A 357 24.91 -10.77 8.79
N GLN A 358 25.28 -9.53 9.04
CA GLN A 358 25.51 -9.02 10.40
C GLN A 358 24.23 -9.00 11.25
N HIS A 359 23.09 -8.63 10.67
CA HIS A 359 21.85 -8.42 11.41
C HIS A 359 20.93 -9.65 11.46
N LEU A 360 20.91 -10.45 10.40
CA LEU A 360 19.96 -11.55 10.23
C LEU A 360 20.63 -12.93 10.04
N GLY A 361 21.96 -12.97 9.96
CA GLY A 361 22.72 -14.19 9.79
C GLY A 361 22.81 -14.68 8.34
N PRO A 362 23.59 -15.75 8.10
CA PRO A 362 23.97 -16.18 6.76
C PRO A 362 22.82 -16.70 5.90
N ALA A 363 21.77 -17.28 6.49
CA ALA A 363 20.63 -17.80 5.75
C ALA A 363 19.81 -16.69 5.06
N ALA A 364 19.82 -15.48 5.60
CA ALA A 364 19.08 -14.33 5.08
C ALA A 364 19.84 -13.57 3.98
N VAL A 365 21.12 -13.88 3.75
CA VAL A 365 21.95 -13.15 2.79
C VAL A 365 21.47 -13.40 1.35
N PRO A 366 21.16 -12.35 0.58
CA PRO A 366 20.78 -12.52 -0.82
C PRO A 366 21.92 -13.15 -1.62
N CYS A 367 21.62 -14.18 -2.42
CA CYS A 367 22.60 -14.79 -3.31
C CYS A 367 23.04 -13.80 -4.41
N HIS A 368 22.12 -12.95 -4.84
CA HIS A 368 22.34 -11.91 -5.85
C HIS A 368 21.61 -10.61 -5.47
N VAL A 369 22.23 -9.47 -5.79
CA VAL A 369 21.64 -8.14 -5.66
C VAL A 369 21.49 -7.53 -7.05
N ILE A 370 20.24 -7.30 -7.47
CA ILE A 370 19.90 -6.57 -8.68
C ILE A 370 19.95 -5.08 -8.35
N VAL A 371 20.82 -4.36 -9.04
CA VAL A 371 20.99 -2.90 -8.85
C VAL A 371 20.30 -2.16 -9.99
N GLN A 372 19.40 -1.27 -9.65
CA GLN A 372 18.65 -0.43 -10.58
C GLN A 372 18.73 1.03 -10.14
N THR A 373 18.68 1.95 -11.09
CA THR A 373 18.51 3.39 -10.79
C THR A 373 17.06 3.74 -10.44
N GLU A 374 16.10 2.95 -10.92
CA GLU A 374 14.69 3.02 -10.61
C GLU A 374 14.10 1.62 -10.71
N LEU A 375 13.42 1.15 -9.64
CA LEU A 375 12.75 -0.15 -9.66
C LEU A 375 11.47 -0.09 -10.51
N PRO A 376 11.12 -1.17 -11.25
CA PRO A 376 9.87 -1.24 -11.97
C PRO A 376 8.68 -1.18 -11.00
N MET A 377 7.67 -0.37 -11.35
CA MET A 377 6.52 -0.11 -10.49
C MET A 377 5.23 -0.57 -11.14
N LEU A 378 4.37 -1.17 -10.34
CA LEU A 378 2.98 -1.43 -10.71
C LEU A 378 2.16 -0.13 -10.75
N PRO A 379 1.02 -0.10 -11.48
CA PRO A 379 0.14 1.06 -11.55
C PRO A 379 -0.39 1.54 -10.20
N ASN A 380 -0.39 0.70 -9.17
CA ASN A 380 -0.80 1.04 -7.81
C ASN A 380 0.32 1.65 -6.95
N GLY A 381 1.50 1.89 -7.53
CA GLY A 381 2.65 2.48 -6.83
C GLY A 381 3.49 1.51 -6.00
N LYS A 382 3.25 0.20 -6.13
CA LYS A 382 4.10 -0.85 -5.54
C LYS A 382 5.15 -1.31 -6.55
N VAL A 383 6.27 -1.82 -6.06
CA VAL A 383 7.33 -2.43 -6.91
C VAL A 383 6.78 -3.66 -7.63
N ASP A 384 7.10 -3.80 -8.90
CA ASP A 384 6.67 -4.93 -9.73
C ASP A 384 7.54 -6.15 -9.49
N ARG A 385 7.04 -7.05 -8.65
CA ARG A 385 7.72 -8.30 -8.27
C ARG A 385 7.90 -9.26 -9.45
N GLU A 386 6.94 -9.29 -10.39
CA GLU A 386 6.99 -10.22 -11.53
C GLU A 386 8.13 -9.85 -12.48
N VAL A 387 8.23 -8.57 -12.83
CA VAL A 387 9.32 -8.06 -13.69
C VAL A 387 10.68 -8.31 -13.03
N LEU A 388 10.82 -8.05 -11.74
CA LEU A 388 12.09 -8.28 -11.04
C LEU A 388 12.43 -9.77 -10.92
N SER A 389 11.43 -10.65 -10.75
CA SER A 389 11.65 -12.10 -10.75
C SER A 389 12.16 -12.61 -12.10
N MET A 390 11.63 -12.07 -13.21
CA MET A 390 12.15 -12.38 -14.55
C MET A 390 13.60 -11.92 -14.71
N ILE A 391 13.93 -10.71 -14.29
CA ILE A 391 15.31 -10.17 -14.33
C ILE A 391 16.24 -11.06 -13.49
N ALA A 392 15.82 -11.46 -12.27
CA ALA A 392 16.59 -12.34 -11.41
C ALA A 392 16.90 -13.68 -12.08
N THR A 393 15.86 -14.30 -12.65
CA THR A 393 15.98 -15.62 -13.31
C THR A 393 16.90 -15.56 -14.54
N GLN A 394 16.88 -14.45 -15.28
CA GLN A 394 17.72 -14.25 -16.47
C GLN A 394 19.17 -13.82 -16.14
N SER A 395 19.46 -13.47 -14.91
CA SER A 395 20.78 -12.93 -14.49
C SER A 395 21.94 -13.92 -14.63
N GLY A 396 21.67 -15.23 -14.64
CA GLY A 396 22.69 -16.27 -14.59
C GLY A 396 23.47 -16.36 -13.28
N ARG A 397 22.99 -15.71 -12.20
CA ARG A 397 23.66 -15.58 -10.91
C ARG A 397 22.97 -16.33 -9.77
N LEU A 398 22.01 -17.17 -10.08
CA LEU A 398 21.35 -18.00 -9.07
C LEU A 398 22.23 -19.22 -8.72
N PRO A 399 22.18 -19.76 -7.47
CA PRO A 399 23.07 -20.82 -7.02
C PRO A 399 23.10 -22.07 -7.93
N TRP A 400 21.97 -22.39 -8.55
CA TRP A 400 21.83 -23.53 -9.48
C TRP A 400 22.17 -23.19 -10.94
N GLN A 401 22.55 -21.95 -11.25
CA GLN A 401 22.99 -21.49 -12.58
C GLN A 401 24.53 -21.36 -12.66
N LEU A 402 25.21 -21.39 -11.50
CA LEU A 402 26.66 -21.32 -11.37
C LEU A 402 27.28 -22.73 -11.40
#